data_22af3e90ba76d2833908508cda8b4aa7
#
_entry.id   22af3e90ba76d2833908508cda8b4aa7
#
_cell.length_a   1.000
_cell.length_b   1.000
_cell.length_c   1.000
_cell.angle_alpha   90.00
_cell.angle_beta   90.00
_cell.angle_gamma   90.00
#
_symmetry.space_group_name_H-M   'P 1'
#
loop_
_entity.id
_entity.type
_entity.pdbx_description
1 polymer ?
#
loop_
_entity_poly.entity_id
_entity_poly.type
_entity_poly.pdbx_seq_one_letter_code
_entity_poly.pdbx_strand_id
1 'polypeptide(L)'
;MATIVIMPKQGLMMEEGTITSWLKKEGEAVTAGEPLFEMETDKLTITMDAEASGTLLKILHPEGDVVPITQPIAVLGEPGEDISGLLGGGAAPAQAAAPAEAAPAPASEVPAPAVERAPGERVLSTPRARLRAEENGLDIAAVPGSGPDGLVIERDVNAYAANKPAITPLAANIAKAEGVDISGVTGTGLNGKITTTDLPGAAPAPAPEAPAAAAAPAQQGRGTHTEKMSGMRKAISRNMLASKETNAQTNHRITVDMTAAIALRRQYKDLGIKVSYNDIIVRACAKALTDMPIVNASAEGDRILYHDYVNVGTAVSVPNGLIVPVIKDADLIGLSGIAARSAELIEKAREGKLTDADYHGGTFTVSSLGMFDLDDFVAIINPPESAILAVGKIAKTPVVVTNAEGEDEIAIKSMCALCLSYDHRIIDGAEAAKFLQKVKNYLQNPVLLI
;
A
#
# COMPACT_ATOMS: atom_id res chain seq x y z
N MET A 1 -5.00 -10.85 42.04
CA MET A 1 -4.65 -11.69 40.86
C MET A 1 -4.47 -10.78 39.68
N ALA A 2 -3.32 -10.84 39.00
CA ALA A 2 -3.04 -10.02 37.87
C ALA A 2 -3.96 -10.38 36.68
N THR A 3 -4.52 -9.36 36.04
CA THR A 3 -5.43 -9.46 34.90
C THR A 3 -4.72 -8.85 33.67
N ILE A 4 -4.70 -9.57 32.56
CA ILE A 4 -4.11 -9.09 31.31
C ILE A 4 -5.15 -8.25 30.58
N VAL A 5 -4.76 -7.02 30.22
CA VAL A 5 -5.54 -6.18 29.30
C VAL A 5 -5.11 -6.52 27.88
N ILE A 6 -6.08 -6.91 27.06
CA ILE A 6 -5.84 -7.27 25.65
C ILE A 6 -6.33 -6.14 24.72
N MET A 7 -5.80 -6.08 23.51
CA MET A 7 -6.30 -5.16 22.48
C MET A 7 -7.73 -5.57 22.09
N PRO A 8 -8.73 -4.72 22.36
CA PRO A 8 -10.13 -5.05 22.10
C PRO A 8 -10.48 -4.95 20.61
N LYS A 9 -11.45 -5.72 20.17
CA LYS A 9 -12.00 -5.65 18.82
C LYS A 9 -13.20 -4.69 18.80
N GLN A 10 -13.04 -3.55 18.15
CA GLN A 10 -14.07 -2.51 18.01
C GLN A 10 -14.62 -2.42 16.56
N GLY A 11 -14.94 -3.57 15.98
CA GLY A 11 -15.53 -3.66 14.64
C GLY A 11 -15.31 -5.01 13.99
N LEU A 12 -16.19 -5.41 13.06
CA LEU A 12 -16.16 -6.73 12.41
C LEU A 12 -14.88 -6.96 11.59
N MET A 13 -14.32 -5.91 11.02
CA MET A 13 -13.14 -5.96 10.11
C MET A 13 -11.84 -5.45 10.76
N MET A 14 -11.86 -5.17 12.08
CA MET A 14 -10.65 -4.72 12.77
C MET A 14 -9.72 -5.90 13.01
N GLU A 15 -8.47 -5.80 12.54
CA GLU A 15 -7.40 -6.78 12.73
C GLU A 15 -6.32 -6.27 13.69
N GLU A 16 -6.12 -4.95 13.77
CA GLU A 16 -5.13 -4.29 14.62
C GLU A 16 -5.62 -2.91 15.07
N GLY A 17 -5.08 -2.38 16.17
CA GLY A 17 -5.31 -1.02 16.67
C GLY A 17 -3.99 -0.33 17.02
N THR A 18 -3.94 0.99 16.88
CA THR A 18 -2.79 1.80 17.30
C THR A 18 -3.08 2.43 18.66
N ILE A 19 -2.23 2.24 19.64
CA ILE A 19 -2.34 2.92 20.93
C ILE A 19 -1.91 4.38 20.72
N THR A 20 -2.85 5.32 20.89
CA THR A 20 -2.59 6.74 20.66
C THR A 20 -2.02 7.40 21.90
N SER A 21 -2.62 7.14 23.06
CA SER A 21 -2.14 7.64 24.35
C SER A 21 -2.55 6.74 25.50
N TRP A 22 -1.74 6.71 26.55
CA TRP A 22 -2.08 6.10 27.82
C TRP A 22 -2.60 7.20 28.77
N LEU A 23 -3.84 7.03 29.26
CA LEU A 23 -4.45 7.98 30.19
C LEU A 23 -4.05 7.72 31.64
N LYS A 24 -3.43 6.57 31.90
CA LYS A 24 -2.89 6.14 33.18
C LYS A 24 -1.44 5.71 33.06
N LYS A 25 -0.66 5.95 34.14
CA LYS A 25 0.77 5.59 34.20
C LYS A 25 0.97 4.29 34.97
N GLU A 26 2.11 3.63 34.72
CA GLU A 26 2.51 2.48 35.53
C GLU A 26 2.59 2.85 37.01
N GLY A 27 1.99 2.03 37.87
CA GLY A 27 1.84 2.28 39.30
C GLY A 27 0.56 3.02 39.72
N GLU A 28 -0.27 3.49 38.80
CA GLU A 28 -1.54 4.17 39.10
C GLU A 28 -2.68 3.17 39.32
N ALA A 29 -3.54 3.47 40.30
CA ALA A 29 -4.75 2.70 40.54
C ALA A 29 -5.82 3.03 39.50
N VAL A 30 -6.49 1.99 39.01
CA VAL A 30 -7.53 2.05 37.99
C VAL A 30 -8.76 1.31 38.48
N THR A 31 -9.95 1.90 38.34
CA THR A 31 -11.22 1.29 38.61
C THR A 31 -11.90 0.78 37.33
N ALA A 32 -12.63 -0.30 37.41
CA ALA A 32 -13.39 -0.82 36.28
C ALA A 32 -14.39 0.24 35.78
N GLY A 33 -14.39 0.52 34.47
CA GLY A 33 -15.13 1.59 33.81
C GLY A 33 -14.44 2.95 33.79
N GLU A 34 -13.19 3.05 34.24
CA GLU A 34 -12.40 4.27 34.16
C GLU A 34 -11.56 4.29 32.87
N PRO A 35 -11.45 5.45 32.17
CA PRO A 35 -10.66 5.57 30.97
C PRO A 35 -9.19 5.15 31.18
N LEU A 36 -8.69 4.18 30.41
CA LEU A 36 -7.36 3.59 30.56
C LEU A 36 -6.40 4.05 29.46
N PHE A 37 -6.82 3.97 28.22
CA PHE A 37 -6.02 4.38 27.08
C PHE A 37 -6.90 4.79 25.88
N GLU A 38 -6.31 5.53 24.96
CA GLU A 38 -6.93 5.87 23.67
C GLU A 38 -6.31 5.00 22.58
N MET A 39 -7.15 4.44 21.72
CA MET A 39 -6.71 3.73 20.55
C MET A 39 -7.28 4.34 19.27
N GLU A 40 -6.48 4.38 18.24
CA GLU A 40 -6.88 4.76 16.89
C GLU A 40 -7.12 3.48 16.07
N THR A 41 -8.31 3.40 15.50
CA THR A 41 -8.66 2.40 14.49
C THR A 41 -8.50 3.03 13.10
N ASP A 42 -8.74 2.26 12.05
CA ASP A 42 -8.72 2.79 10.67
C ASP A 42 -9.77 3.89 10.41
N LYS A 43 -10.74 4.08 11.33
CA LYS A 43 -11.89 4.97 11.15
C LYS A 43 -12.00 6.08 12.19
N LEU A 44 -11.65 5.82 13.44
CA LEU A 44 -11.80 6.79 14.52
C LEU A 44 -10.92 6.46 15.72
N THR A 45 -10.69 7.48 16.56
CA THR A 45 -10.03 7.31 17.85
C THR A 45 -11.09 7.05 18.91
N ILE A 46 -10.88 6.01 19.71
CA ILE A 46 -11.81 5.55 20.77
C ILE A 46 -11.05 5.51 22.08
N THR A 47 -11.66 6.07 23.12
CA THR A 47 -11.20 5.90 24.50
C THR A 47 -11.68 4.55 25.02
N MET A 48 -10.77 3.75 25.57
CA MET A 48 -11.05 2.45 26.12
C MET A 48 -11.02 2.49 27.65
N ASP A 49 -12.08 2.00 28.24
CA ASP A 49 -12.23 1.90 29.69
C ASP A 49 -11.62 0.59 30.21
N ALA A 50 -11.16 0.60 31.45
CA ALA A 50 -10.64 -0.58 32.11
C ALA A 50 -11.76 -1.60 32.43
N GLU A 51 -11.57 -2.86 32.03
CA GLU A 51 -12.53 -3.96 32.31
C GLU A 51 -12.44 -4.47 33.75
N ALA A 52 -11.31 -4.22 34.41
CA ALA A 52 -11.06 -4.67 35.77
C ALA A 52 -10.44 -3.57 36.64
N SER A 53 -10.69 -3.62 37.95
CA SER A 53 -10.06 -2.73 38.93
C SER A 53 -8.71 -3.33 39.37
N GLY A 54 -7.69 -2.47 39.52
CA GLY A 54 -6.34 -2.87 39.94
C GLY A 54 -5.35 -1.72 39.78
N THR A 55 -4.09 -2.00 40.04
CA THR A 55 -2.98 -1.06 39.72
C THR A 55 -2.42 -1.44 38.38
N LEU A 56 -2.13 -0.45 37.51
CA LEU A 56 -1.46 -0.69 36.23
C LEU A 56 0.00 -1.09 36.51
N LEU A 57 0.29 -2.38 36.48
CA LEU A 57 1.60 -2.91 36.85
C LEU A 57 2.64 -2.69 35.74
N LYS A 58 2.23 -2.91 34.49
CA LYS A 58 3.14 -2.77 33.33
C LYS A 58 2.40 -2.49 32.05
N ILE A 59 2.96 -1.57 31.25
CA ILE A 59 2.58 -1.31 29.87
C ILE A 59 3.51 -2.15 28.99
N LEU A 60 2.93 -3.01 28.12
CA LEU A 60 3.68 -3.89 27.22
C LEU A 60 3.93 -3.23 25.86
N HIS A 61 3.02 -2.35 25.44
CA HIS A 61 3.12 -1.60 24.17
C HIS A 61 3.03 -0.11 24.46
N PRO A 62 4.08 0.68 24.13
CA PRO A 62 4.10 2.12 24.33
C PRO A 62 3.15 2.84 23.34
N GLU A 63 2.96 4.15 23.57
CA GLU A 63 2.21 5.01 22.68
C GLU A 63 2.79 4.98 21.26
N GLY A 64 1.89 4.85 20.29
CA GLY A 64 2.22 4.77 18.88
C GLY A 64 2.49 3.38 18.34
N ASP A 65 2.40 2.32 19.15
CA ASP A 65 2.51 0.94 18.71
C ASP A 65 1.21 0.45 18.05
N VAL A 66 1.38 -0.33 16.99
CA VAL A 66 0.29 -1.03 16.30
C VAL A 66 0.24 -2.45 16.83
N VAL A 67 -0.87 -2.81 17.46
CA VAL A 67 -1.03 -4.10 18.14
C VAL A 67 -2.20 -4.86 17.53
N PRO A 68 -2.02 -6.13 17.10
CA PRO A 68 -3.11 -6.99 16.66
C PRO A 68 -4.17 -7.19 17.76
N ILE A 69 -5.44 -7.35 17.35
CA ILE A 69 -6.52 -7.67 18.30
C ILE A 69 -6.19 -8.92 19.12
N THR A 70 -6.67 -8.96 20.35
CA THR A 70 -6.46 -10.07 21.32
C THR A 70 -5.03 -10.20 21.87
N GLN A 71 -4.08 -9.40 21.44
CA GLN A 71 -2.73 -9.38 22.04
C GLN A 71 -2.72 -8.62 23.37
N PRO A 72 -1.90 -9.06 24.34
CA PRO A 72 -1.69 -8.38 25.62
C PRO A 72 -1.08 -6.98 25.40
N ILE A 73 -1.69 -5.93 25.97
CA ILE A 73 -1.20 -4.55 25.89
C ILE A 73 -0.74 -3.99 27.23
N ALA A 74 -1.32 -4.46 28.33
CA ALA A 74 -0.94 -4.08 29.69
C ALA A 74 -1.35 -5.15 30.72
N VAL A 75 -0.86 -5.00 31.95
CA VAL A 75 -1.19 -5.89 33.06
C VAL A 75 -1.69 -5.05 34.24
N LEU A 76 -2.90 -5.37 34.72
CA LEU A 76 -3.50 -4.84 35.94
C LEU A 76 -3.37 -5.86 37.05
N GLY A 77 -3.03 -5.46 38.29
CA GLY A 77 -2.91 -6.37 39.42
C GLY A 77 -2.75 -5.63 40.76
N GLU A 78 -2.39 -6.36 41.84
CA GLU A 78 -2.06 -5.73 43.10
C GLU A 78 -0.59 -5.24 43.12
N PRO A 79 -0.29 -4.13 43.84
CA PRO A 79 1.08 -3.61 43.91
C PRO A 79 2.07 -4.65 44.44
N GLY A 80 3.07 -5.02 43.63
CA GLY A 80 4.09 -6.02 44.02
C GLY A 80 3.78 -7.46 43.61
N GLU A 81 2.72 -7.71 42.87
CA GLU A 81 2.37 -9.05 42.35
C GLU A 81 3.39 -9.45 41.24
N ASP A 82 3.91 -10.69 41.33
CA ASP A 82 4.86 -11.21 40.36
C ASP A 82 4.17 -11.56 39.05
N ILE A 83 4.48 -10.81 38.00
CA ILE A 83 3.91 -10.94 36.64
C ILE A 83 4.82 -11.74 35.68
N SER A 84 5.96 -12.25 36.16
CA SER A 84 6.95 -12.97 35.33
C SER A 84 6.36 -14.20 34.63
N GLY A 85 5.41 -14.87 35.27
CA GLY A 85 4.70 -16.04 34.73
C GLY A 85 3.70 -15.69 33.61
N LEU A 86 3.19 -14.45 33.57
CA LEU A 86 2.21 -13.99 32.58
C LEU A 86 2.86 -13.41 31.32
N LEU A 87 4.13 -13.01 31.41
CA LEU A 87 4.89 -12.41 30.31
C LEU A 87 5.63 -13.47 29.45
N GLY A 88 5.69 -14.75 29.90
CA GLY A 88 6.40 -15.84 29.23
C GLY A 88 5.60 -16.65 28.19
N GLY A 89 4.34 -16.32 27.91
CA GLY A 89 3.42 -17.15 27.13
C GLY A 89 3.03 -16.58 25.76
N GLY A 90 3.97 -16.19 24.92
CA GLY A 90 3.72 -15.90 23.51
C GLY A 90 3.69 -17.18 22.66
N ALA A 91 2.61 -17.96 22.70
CA ALA A 91 2.44 -19.12 21.83
C ALA A 91 1.32 -18.85 20.81
N ALA A 92 1.69 -18.91 19.53
CA ALA A 92 0.77 -18.96 18.41
C ALA A 92 -0.15 -20.19 18.49
N PRO A 93 -1.39 -20.15 17.98
CA PRO A 93 -2.30 -21.28 18.03
C PRO A 93 -1.78 -22.42 17.15
N ALA A 94 -1.55 -23.57 17.79
CA ALA A 94 -1.16 -24.81 17.13
C ALA A 94 -2.35 -25.39 16.37
N GLN A 95 -2.15 -25.57 15.07
CA GLN A 95 -2.99 -26.40 14.22
C GLN A 95 -2.72 -27.86 14.54
N ALA A 96 -3.77 -28.61 14.84
CA ALA A 96 -3.71 -30.05 15.12
C ALA A 96 -3.24 -30.81 13.89
N ALA A 97 -2.13 -31.53 14.01
CA ALA A 97 -1.68 -32.54 13.06
C ALA A 97 -1.66 -33.91 13.74
N ALA A 98 -2.20 -34.88 13.06
CA ALA A 98 -2.29 -36.28 13.45
C ALA A 98 -0.91 -36.95 13.54
N PRO A 99 -0.78 -38.08 14.27
CA PRO A 99 0.52 -38.66 14.63
C PRO A 99 1.17 -39.40 13.47
N ALA A 100 2.42 -39.13 13.22
CA ALA A 100 3.29 -39.93 12.38
C ALA A 100 4.44 -40.49 13.23
N GLU A 101 4.67 -41.74 12.96
CA GLU A 101 5.54 -42.77 13.53
C GLU A 101 7.01 -42.35 13.70
N ALA A 102 7.60 -42.81 14.77
CA ALA A 102 8.99 -42.58 15.14
C ALA A 102 9.96 -43.31 14.20
N ALA A 103 10.95 -42.62 13.70
CA ALA A 103 12.16 -43.24 13.13
C ALA A 103 13.40 -42.63 13.82
N PRO A 104 14.48 -43.39 14.02
CA PRO A 104 15.50 -43.17 15.02
C PRO A 104 16.51 -42.07 14.64
N ALA A 105 17.04 -41.42 15.65
CA ALA A 105 18.07 -40.39 15.55
C ALA A 105 19.38 -40.98 14.91
N PRO A 106 20.02 -40.25 14.00
CA PRO A 106 21.40 -40.58 13.62
C PRO A 106 22.41 -39.86 14.53
N ALA A 107 23.42 -40.59 14.86
CA ALA A 107 24.56 -40.26 15.68
C ALA A 107 25.36 -39.04 15.15
N SER A 108 25.96 -38.32 16.06
CA SER A 108 26.97 -37.29 15.84
C SER A 108 28.15 -37.88 15.05
N GLU A 109 28.35 -37.40 13.83
CA GLU A 109 29.60 -37.63 13.09
C GLU A 109 30.51 -36.42 13.19
N VAL A 110 31.73 -36.70 13.61
CA VAL A 110 32.91 -35.85 13.73
C VAL A 110 33.30 -35.32 12.33
N PRO A 111 33.80 -34.07 12.17
CA PRO A 111 34.24 -33.58 10.87
C PRO A 111 35.48 -34.32 10.39
N ALA A 112 35.41 -34.89 9.18
CA ALA A 112 36.55 -35.52 8.52
C ALA A 112 37.52 -34.44 8.00
N PRO A 113 38.83 -34.73 7.98
CA PRO A 113 39.88 -33.77 7.61
C PRO A 113 39.84 -33.45 6.11
N ALA A 114 40.26 -32.22 5.76
CA ALA A 114 40.42 -31.76 4.39
C ALA A 114 41.34 -32.70 3.59
N VAL A 115 40.87 -33.19 2.48
CA VAL A 115 41.63 -34.03 1.56
C VAL A 115 42.36 -33.10 0.59
N GLU A 116 43.72 -33.00 0.76
CA GLU A 116 44.57 -32.38 -0.26
C GLU A 116 44.61 -33.30 -1.49
N ARG A 117 44.11 -32.83 -2.62
CA ARG A 117 44.18 -33.49 -3.92
C ARG A 117 45.26 -32.86 -4.79
N ALA A 118 45.97 -33.67 -5.55
CA ALA A 118 46.99 -33.18 -6.47
C ALA A 118 46.43 -32.39 -7.63
N PRO A 119 47.09 -31.34 -8.15
CA PRO A 119 46.57 -30.54 -9.28
C PRO A 119 46.45 -31.42 -10.55
N GLY A 120 45.21 -31.57 -11.07
CA GLY A 120 44.92 -32.31 -12.29
C GLY A 120 44.15 -33.62 -12.08
N GLU A 121 43.82 -34.02 -10.88
CA GLU A 121 43.04 -35.23 -10.59
C GLU A 121 41.56 -35.02 -10.96
N ARG A 122 40.96 -36.02 -11.65
CA ARG A 122 39.60 -35.94 -12.14
C ARG A 122 38.60 -36.11 -10.99
N VAL A 123 37.89 -35.01 -10.65
CA VAL A 123 36.91 -35.04 -9.57
C VAL A 123 35.64 -35.77 -9.99
N LEU A 124 35.36 -36.89 -9.31
CA LEU A 124 34.09 -37.58 -9.44
C LEU A 124 32.99 -36.77 -8.77
N SER A 125 32.02 -36.33 -9.54
CA SER A 125 30.91 -35.48 -9.03
C SER A 125 29.63 -35.74 -9.80
N THR A 126 28.49 -35.67 -9.09
CA THR A 126 27.18 -35.80 -9.75
C THR A 126 26.86 -34.54 -10.55
N PRO A 127 26.04 -34.65 -11.63
CA PRO A 127 25.60 -33.45 -12.40
C PRO A 127 24.95 -32.38 -11.55
N ARG A 128 24.19 -32.77 -10.53
CA ARG A 128 23.57 -31.82 -9.57
C ARG A 128 24.60 -31.13 -8.68
N ALA A 129 25.62 -31.84 -8.22
CA ALA A 129 26.70 -31.24 -7.42
C ALA A 129 27.47 -30.19 -8.23
N ARG A 130 27.74 -30.44 -9.53
CA ARG A 130 28.39 -29.46 -10.41
C ARG A 130 27.56 -28.20 -10.59
N LEU A 131 26.26 -28.36 -10.91
CA LEU A 131 25.37 -27.21 -11.05
C LEU A 131 25.30 -26.39 -9.78
N ARG A 132 25.20 -27.07 -8.63
CA ARG A 132 25.13 -26.36 -7.32
C ARG A 132 26.45 -25.70 -6.96
N ALA A 133 27.58 -26.25 -7.30
CA ALA A 133 28.88 -25.61 -7.11
C ALA A 133 29.02 -24.37 -8.00
N GLU A 134 28.59 -24.43 -9.25
CA GLU A 134 28.59 -23.29 -10.18
C GLU A 134 27.66 -22.16 -9.69
N GLU A 135 26.42 -22.46 -9.27
CA GLU A 135 25.47 -21.51 -8.69
C GLU A 135 26.04 -20.77 -7.46
N ASN A 136 26.83 -21.47 -6.62
CA ASN A 136 27.45 -20.90 -5.42
C ASN A 136 28.86 -20.33 -5.67
N GLY A 137 29.36 -20.33 -6.90
CA GLY A 137 30.70 -19.85 -7.24
C GLY A 137 31.83 -20.63 -6.53
N LEU A 138 31.63 -21.94 -6.36
CA LEU A 138 32.55 -22.84 -5.68
C LEU A 138 33.30 -23.72 -6.69
N ASP A 139 34.61 -23.88 -6.44
CA ASP A 139 35.39 -24.91 -7.19
C ASP A 139 35.02 -26.28 -6.63
N ILE A 140 34.44 -27.14 -7.50
CA ILE A 140 34.04 -28.50 -7.15
C ILE A 140 35.22 -29.35 -6.67
N ALA A 141 36.46 -29.02 -7.09
CA ALA A 141 37.66 -29.72 -6.69
C ALA A 141 38.00 -29.52 -5.21
N ALA A 142 37.56 -28.41 -4.64
CA ALA A 142 37.79 -28.07 -3.22
C ALA A 142 36.76 -28.72 -2.29
N VAL A 143 35.70 -29.35 -2.82
CA VAL A 143 34.62 -29.94 -2.01
C VAL A 143 34.95 -31.41 -1.72
N PRO A 144 35.04 -31.84 -0.44
CA PRO A 144 35.21 -33.26 -0.10
C PRO A 144 33.95 -34.04 -0.43
N GLY A 145 34.09 -35.17 -1.17
CA GLY A 145 32.97 -36.02 -1.54
C GLY A 145 32.65 -37.05 -0.45
N SER A 146 31.39 -37.14 -0.03
CA SER A 146 30.88 -38.16 0.91
C SER A 146 30.24 -39.38 0.24
N GLY A 147 30.16 -39.40 -1.09
CA GLY A 147 29.63 -40.53 -1.84
C GLY A 147 30.63 -41.66 -2.00
N PRO A 148 30.19 -42.82 -2.55
CA PRO A 148 31.08 -43.95 -2.86
C PRO A 148 32.25 -43.52 -3.76
N ASP A 149 33.44 -44.06 -3.49
CA ASP A 149 34.69 -43.73 -4.21
C ASP A 149 35.07 -42.22 -4.19
N GLY A 150 34.64 -41.48 -3.15
CA GLY A 150 34.92 -40.05 -3.02
C GLY A 150 34.07 -39.17 -3.96
N LEU A 151 32.93 -39.66 -4.43
CA LEU A 151 31.99 -38.95 -5.29
C LEU A 151 31.39 -37.72 -4.56
N VAL A 152 31.54 -36.55 -5.13
CA VAL A 152 30.92 -35.29 -4.63
C VAL A 152 29.45 -35.26 -5.01
N ILE A 153 28.58 -35.17 -4.00
CA ILE A 153 27.13 -35.08 -4.15
C ILE A 153 26.62 -33.71 -3.75
N GLU A 154 25.38 -33.36 -4.10
CA GLU A 154 24.78 -32.06 -3.85
C GLU A 154 24.81 -31.64 -2.35
N ARG A 155 24.63 -32.59 -1.43
CA ARG A 155 24.69 -32.35 0.02
C ARG A 155 26.06 -31.83 0.46
N ASP A 156 27.16 -32.35 -0.13
CA ASP A 156 28.53 -31.95 0.21
C ASP A 156 28.80 -30.52 -0.22
N VAL A 157 28.32 -30.13 -1.39
CA VAL A 157 28.41 -28.72 -1.88
C VAL A 157 27.65 -27.77 -0.97
N ASN A 158 26.45 -28.13 -0.55
CA ASN A 158 25.64 -27.29 0.36
C ASN A 158 26.30 -27.18 1.74
N ALA A 159 26.84 -28.26 2.29
CA ALA A 159 27.56 -28.26 3.56
C ALA A 159 28.84 -27.42 3.48
N TYR A 160 29.57 -27.51 2.39
CA TYR A 160 30.80 -26.74 2.16
C TYR A 160 30.49 -25.25 1.98
N ALA A 161 29.41 -24.91 1.26
CA ALA A 161 28.92 -23.52 1.11
C ALA A 161 28.51 -22.89 2.44
N ALA A 162 27.85 -23.66 3.31
CA ALA A 162 27.43 -23.21 4.64
C ALA A 162 28.57 -22.95 5.61
N ASN A 163 29.69 -23.67 5.45
CA ASN A 163 30.88 -23.54 6.32
C ASN A 163 31.92 -22.53 5.79
N LYS A 164 31.71 -21.95 4.61
CA LYS A 164 32.63 -20.96 4.06
C LYS A 164 32.39 -19.60 4.75
N PRO A 165 33.43 -18.94 5.29
CA PRO A 165 33.26 -17.63 5.92
C PRO A 165 32.72 -16.62 4.92
N ALA A 166 31.65 -15.92 5.29
CA ALA A 166 31.08 -14.88 4.45
C ALA A 166 32.07 -13.72 4.32
N ILE A 167 32.41 -13.34 3.10
CA ILE A 167 33.36 -12.25 2.80
C ILE A 167 32.72 -11.25 1.84
N THR A 168 33.10 -9.95 1.98
CA THR A 168 32.64 -8.93 1.04
C THR A 168 33.34 -9.04 -0.31
N PRO A 169 32.70 -8.71 -1.46
CA PRO A 169 33.32 -8.83 -2.78
C PRO A 169 34.67 -8.07 -2.89
N LEU A 170 34.78 -6.92 -2.26
CA LEU A 170 36.01 -6.12 -2.24
C LEU A 170 37.13 -6.82 -1.44
N ALA A 171 36.81 -7.35 -0.25
CA ALA A 171 37.78 -8.09 0.57
C ALA A 171 38.23 -9.38 -0.12
N ALA A 172 37.31 -10.08 -0.84
CA ALA A 172 37.65 -11.27 -1.61
C ALA A 172 38.64 -10.98 -2.77
N ASN A 173 38.46 -9.86 -3.45
CA ASN A 173 39.35 -9.42 -4.52
C ASN A 173 40.74 -9.08 -3.98
N ILE A 174 40.84 -8.39 -2.83
CA ILE A 174 42.10 -8.05 -2.18
C ILE A 174 42.81 -9.32 -1.68
N ALA A 175 42.09 -10.20 -0.97
CA ALA A 175 42.65 -11.45 -0.47
C ALA A 175 43.22 -12.32 -1.61
N LYS A 176 42.51 -12.35 -2.76
CA LYS A 176 42.98 -13.08 -3.96
C LYS A 176 44.17 -12.44 -4.62
N ALA A 177 44.25 -11.09 -4.66
CA ALA A 177 45.37 -10.35 -5.25
C ALA A 177 46.63 -10.44 -4.41
N GLU A 178 46.50 -10.51 -3.09
CA GLU A 178 47.58 -10.53 -2.14
C GLU A 178 47.90 -11.94 -1.63
N GLY A 179 47.18 -12.97 -2.06
CA GLY A 179 47.42 -14.36 -1.67
C GLY A 179 47.16 -14.67 -0.20
N VAL A 180 46.27 -13.88 0.45
CA VAL A 180 45.97 -14.00 1.89
C VAL A 180 44.99 -15.15 2.13
N ASP A 181 45.37 -16.09 3.00
CA ASP A 181 44.48 -17.16 3.47
C ASP A 181 43.46 -16.61 4.48
N ILE A 182 42.18 -16.69 4.10
CA ILE A 182 41.04 -16.18 4.89
C ILE A 182 40.44 -17.22 5.84
N SER A 183 40.97 -18.46 5.86
CA SER A 183 40.36 -19.58 6.61
C SER A 183 40.36 -19.38 8.13
N GLY A 184 41.27 -18.54 8.63
CA GLY A 184 41.42 -18.21 10.07
C GLY A 184 40.97 -16.81 10.46
N VAL A 185 40.40 -16.04 9.51
CA VAL A 185 40.06 -14.64 9.76
C VAL A 185 38.63 -14.54 10.31
N THR A 186 38.47 -13.92 11.48
CA THR A 186 37.15 -13.62 12.06
C THR A 186 36.63 -12.30 11.47
N GLY A 187 35.49 -12.35 10.76
CA GLY A 187 34.90 -11.15 10.18
C GLY A 187 34.21 -10.24 11.21
N THR A 188 34.49 -8.94 11.15
CA THR A 188 33.86 -7.90 12.00
C THR A 188 32.64 -7.21 11.35
N GLY A 189 32.33 -7.52 10.09
CA GLY A 189 31.19 -6.94 9.35
C GLY A 189 29.84 -7.49 9.77
N LEU A 190 28.78 -6.94 9.20
CA LEU A 190 27.40 -7.33 9.48
C LEU A 190 27.19 -8.84 9.25
N ASN A 191 26.64 -9.55 10.24
CA ASN A 191 26.49 -10.99 10.29
C ASN A 191 27.81 -11.79 10.21
N GLY A 192 28.91 -11.26 10.76
CA GLY A 192 30.19 -11.94 10.80
C GLY A 192 30.94 -11.98 9.45
N LYS A 193 30.58 -11.11 8.49
CA LYS A 193 31.28 -11.04 7.20
C LYS A 193 32.68 -10.47 7.33
N ILE A 194 33.65 -11.10 6.65
CA ILE A 194 34.99 -10.59 6.52
C ILE A 194 35.02 -9.34 5.64
N THR A 195 35.53 -8.24 6.15
CA THR A 195 35.67 -6.96 5.46
C THR A 195 37.12 -6.70 5.10
N THR A 196 37.43 -5.64 4.39
CA THR A 196 38.77 -5.27 4.00
C THR A 196 39.67 -4.92 5.22
N THR A 197 39.06 -4.50 6.32
CA THR A 197 39.79 -4.18 7.58
C THR A 197 40.19 -5.42 8.37
N ASP A 198 39.64 -6.57 8.07
CA ASP A 198 39.89 -7.84 8.76
C ASP A 198 41.06 -8.63 8.13
N LEU A 199 41.52 -8.20 6.95
CA LEU A 199 42.61 -8.89 6.25
C LEU A 199 43.98 -8.55 6.89
N PRO A 200 44.82 -9.56 7.23
CA PRO A 200 46.15 -9.32 7.76
C PRO A 200 47.04 -8.67 6.69
N GLY A 201 47.50 -7.46 6.93
CA GLY A 201 48.32 -6.66 6.02
C GLY A 201 47.72 -5.31 5.66
N ALA A 202 46.47 -5.04 5.97
CA ALA A 202 45.86 -3.74 5.82
C ALA A 202 46.20 -2.78 6.98
N ALA A 203 47.47 -2.48 7.16
CA ALA A 203 47.85 -1.28 7.90
C ALA A 203 47.41 -0.08 7.06
N PRO A 204 46.69 0.92 7.61
CA PRO A 204 46.35 2.10 6.85
C PRO A 204 47.64 2.81 6.45
N ALA A 205 47.97 2.82 5.17
CA ALA A 205 48.97 3.68 4.62
C ALA A 205 48.60 5.12 5.02
N PRO A 206 49.56 5.95 5.52
CA PRO A 206 49.26 7.35 5.77
C PRO A 206 48.84 7.97 4.43
N ALA A 207 47.59 8.47 4.37
CA ALA A 207 47.13 9.18 3.23
C ALA A 207 48.04 10.36 2.94
N PRO A 208 48.52 10.59 1.69
CA PRO A 208 49.24 11.80 1.38
C PRO A 208 48.34 12.99 1.72
N GLU A 209 48.85 13.92 2.52
CA GLU A 209 48.17 15.20 2.77
C GLU A 209 47.88 15.85 1.43
N ALA A 210 46.65 15.72 0.96
CA ALA A 210 46.15 16.54 -0.12
C ALA A 210 46.13 18.00 0.39
N PRO A 211 46.57 18.98 -0.43
CA PRO A 211 46.52 20.39 -0.04
C PRO A 211 45.06 20.68 0.34
N ALA A 212 44.90 21.35 1.49
CA ALA A 212 43.63 21.71 2.04
C ALA A 212 42.74 22.36 0.96
N ALA A 213 41.84 21.56 0.34
CA ALA A 213 40.78 22.09 -0.47
C ALA A 213 39.98 22.99 0.45
N ALA A 214 39.90 24.29 0.07
CA ALA A 214 39.09 25.27 0.78
C ALA A 214 37.75 24.62 1.07
N ALA A 215 37.36 24.57 2.34
CA ALA A 215 36.09 24.01 2.79
C ALA A 215 34.98 24.62 1.95
N ALA A 216 34.34 23.80 1.12
CA ALA A 216 33.13 24.20 0.46
C ALA A 216 32.17 24.68 1.55
N PRO A 217 31.49 25.84 1.37
CA PRO A 217 30.59 26.36 2.39
C PRO A 217 29.64 25.25 2.79
N ALA A 218 29.65 24.91 4.08
CA ALA A 218 28.74 23.93 4.64
C ALA A 218 27.33 24.31 4.18
N GLN A 219 26.67 23.42 3.45
CA GLN A 219 25.28 23.62 3.02
C GLN A 219 24.41 23.54 4.28
N GLN A 220 24.38 24.66 5.00
CA GLN A 220 23.47 24.84 6.12
C GLN A 220 22.05 24.82 5.57
N GLY A 221 21.26 23.85 6.00
CA GLY A 221 19.82 23.83 5.81
C GLY A 221 19.24 22.88 4.75
N ARG A 222 20.04 22.03 4.11
CA ARG A 222 19.50 20.98 3.22
C ARG A 222 19.72 19.61 3.86
N GLY A 223 18.72 19.15 4.60
CA GLY A 223 18.70 17.81 5.18
C GLY A 223 17.39 17.09 4.77
N THR A 224 17.38 15.78 4.90
CA THR A 224 16.15 14.98 4.87
C THR A 224 15.56 14.96 6.27
N HIS A 225 14.24 15.09 6.39
CA HIS A 225 13.51 14.84 7.61
C HIS A 225 12.49 13.72 7.37
N THR A 226 12.16 13.01 8.42
CA THR A 226 11.19 11.91 8.37
C THR A 226 9.96 12.31 9.17
N GLU A 227 8.78 12.11 8.59
CA GLU A 227 7.50 12.33 9.23
C GLU A 227 6.71 11.02 9.23
N LYS A 228 6.04 10.71 10.34
CA LYS A 228 5.18 9.52 10.44
C LYS A 228 3.89 9.79 9.68
N MET A 229 3.47 8.84 8.83
CA MET A 229 2.18 8.96 8.13
C MET A 229 1.04 8.99 9.13
N SER A 230 0.08 9.90 8.92
CA SER A 230 -1.19 9.94 9.66
C SER A 230 -2.03 8.69 9.40
N GLY A 231 -2.98 8.37 10.30
CA GLY A 231 -3.91 7.25 10.12
C GLY A 231 -4.66 7.33 8.78
N MET A 232 -5.21 8.50 8.44
CA MET A 232 -5.85 8.73 7.14
C MET A 232 -4.90 8.42 5.96
N ARG A 233 -3.64 8.87 6.02
CA ARG A 233 -2.67 8.62 4.94
C ARG A 233 -2.32 7.15 4.79
N LYS A 234 -2.23 6.42 5.91
CA LYS A 234 -2.04 4.95 5.91
C LYS A 234 -3.24 4.23 5.28
N ALA A 235 -4.47 4.62 5.63
CA ALA A 235 -5.69 4.05 5.05
C ALA A 235 -5.77 4.31 3.54
N ILE A 236 -5.51 5.54 3.08
CA ILE A 236 -5.44 5.88 1.65
C ILE A 236 -4.38 5.01 0.94
N SER A 237 -3.18 4.88 1.52
CA SER A 237 -2.10 4.06 0.95
C SER A 237 -2.52 2.61 0.78
N ARG A 238 -3.10 2.00 1.81
CA ARG A 238 -3.60 0.62 1.77
C ARG A 238 -4.67 0.44 0.69
N ASN A 239 -5.68 1.33 0.66
CA ASN A 239 -6.77 1.23 -0.31
C ASN A 239 -6.30 1.41 -1.76
N MET A 240 -5.38 2.35 -2.01
CA MET A 240 -4.86 2.58 -3.36
C MET A 240 -3.95 1.45 -3.85
N LEU A 241 -3.13 0.87 -2.96
CA LEU A 241 -2.33 -0.32 -3.28
C LEU A 241 -3.25 -1.51 -3.57
N ALA A 242 -4.20 -1.80 -2.69
CA ALA A 242 -5.18 -2.88 -2.90
C ALA A 242 -5.92 -2.71 -4.23
N SER A 243 -6.35 -1.48 -4.58
CA SER A 243 -6.99 -1.20 -5.86
C SER A 243 -6.10 -1.54 -7.05
N LYS A 244 -4.82 -1.17 -6.99
CA LYS A 244 -3.86 -1.43 -8.08
C LYS A 244 -3.48 -2.90 -8.21
N GLU A 245 -3.48 -3.64 -7.13
CA GLU A 245 -3.15 -5.07 -7.09
C GLU A 245 -4.32 -5.96 -7.50
N THR A 246 -5.56 -5.56 -7.14
CA THR A 246 -6.75 -6.40 -7.37
C THR A 246 -7.46 -6.11 -8.68
N ASN A 247 -7.39 -4.88 -9.21
CA ASN A 247 -8.09 -4.50 -10.44
C ASN A 247 -7.20 -4.64 -11.67
N ALA A 248 -7.72 -5.24 -12.74
CA ALA A 248 -7.12 -5.20 -14.08
C ALA A 248 -7.40 -3.83 -14.72
N GLN A 249 -6.87 -2.77 -14.09
CA GLN A 249 -7.18 -1.40 -14.46
C GLN A 249 -6.62 -1.02 -15.83
N THR A 250 -7.51 -0.51 -16.71
CA THR A 250 -7.16 0.15 -17.96
C THR A 250 -7.95 1.46 -18.09
N ASN A 251 -7.70 2.24 -19.14
CA ASN A 251 -8.38 3.52 -19.29
C ASN A 251 -8.67 3.87 -20.76
N HIS A 252 -9.79 4.56 -20.98
CA HIS A 252 -10.15 5.19 -22.24
C HIS A 252 -10.33 6.69 -22.06
N ARG A 253 -9.94 7.46 -23.09
CA ARG A 253 -10.06 8.91 -23.11
C ARG A 253 -10.94 9.37 -24.29
N ILE A 254 -11.82 10.34 -24.01
CA ILE A 254 -12.64 11.01 -25.03
C ILE A 254 -12.62 12.52 -24.81
N THR A 255 -12.76 13.29 -25.87
CA THR A 255 -12.90 14.76 -25.80
C THR A 255 -14.36 15.14 -26.07
N VAL A 256 -14.89 16.04 -25.25
CA VAL A 256 -16.30 16.44 -25.24
C VAL A 256 -16.43 17.95 -25.47
N ASP A 257 -17.33 18.35 -26.35
CA ASP A 257 -17.73 19.75 -26.50
C ASP A 257 -18.71 20.13 -25.37
N MET A 258 -18.28 21.04 -24.50
CA MET A 258 -19.02 21.49 -23.33
C MET A 258 -19.91 22.71 -23.59
N THR A 259 -20.03 23.16 -24.83
CA THR A 259 -20.75 24.40 -25.19
C THR A 259 -22.21 24.36 -24.69
N ALA A 260 -22.90 23.25 -24.91
CA ALA A 260 -24.29 23.09 -24.47
C ALA A 260 -24.43 22.97 -22.93
N ALA A 261 -23.49 22.28 -22.26
CA ALA A 261 -23.44 22.19 -20.80
C ALA A 261 -23.15 23.57 -20.15
N ILE A 262 -22.30 24.40 -20.79
CA ILE A 262 -22.06 25.77 -20.36
C ILE A 262 -23.33 26.62 -20.48
N ALA A 263 -24.07 26.49 -21.58
CA ALA A 263 -25.35 27.18 -21.78
C ALA A 263 -26.39 26.75 -20.73
N LEU A 264 -26.51 25.44 -20.47
CA LEU A 264 -27.40 24.91 -19.42
C LEU A 264 -27.05 25.51 -18.04
N ARG A 265 -25.76 25.49 -17.66
CA ARG A 265 -25.31 26.08 -16.38
C ARG A 265 -25.70 27.56 -16.26
N ARG A 266 -25.61 28.33 -17.36
CA ARG A 266 -25.99 29.74 -17.42
C ARG A 266 -27.49 29.90 -17.15
N GLN A 267 -28.34 29.07 -17.78
CA GLN A 267 -29.79 29.08 -17.56
C GLN A 267 -30.14 28.84 -16.07
N TYR A 268 -29.50 27.84 -15.43
CA TYR A 268 -29.70 27.59 -14.01
C TYR A 268 -29.28 28.78 -13.14
N LYS A 269 -28.14 29.43 -13.49
CA LYS A 269 -27.68 30.65 -12.80
C LYS A 269 -28.69 31.79 -12.93
N ASP A 270 -29.28 31.99 -14.10
CA ASP A 270 -30.28 33.03 -14.36
C ASP A 270 -31.58 32.78 -13.55
N LEU A 271 -31.87 31.51 -13.21
CA LEU A 271 -32.94 31.10 -12.30
C LEU A 271 -32.55 31.17 -10.81
N GLY A 272 -31.34 31.65 -10.47
CA GLY A 272 -30.86 31.73 -9.09
C GLY A 272 -30.35 30.41 -8.51
N ILE A 273 -30.27 29.34 -9.31
CA ILE A 273 -29.81 28.01 -8.86
C ILE A 273 -28.31 27.85 -9.17
N LYS A 274 -27.52 27.57 -8.14
CA LYS A 274 -26.08 27.34 -8.27
C LYS A 274 -25.81 25.91 -8.70
N VAL A 275 -25.42 25.71 -9.95
CA VAL A 275 -24.98 24.41 -10.50
C VAL A 275 -23.55 24.53 -10.96
N SER A 276 -22.70 23.59 -10.60
CA SER A 276 -21.31 23.47 -11.08
C SER A 276 -21.24 22.61 -12.36
N TYR A 277 -20.13 22.68 -13.09
CA TYR A 277 -19.89 21.75 -14.20
C TYR A 277 -19.78 20.31 -13.73
N ASN A 278 -19.22 20.11 -12.52
CA ASN A 278 -19.13 18.79 -11.92
C ASN A 278 -20.51 18.18 -11.67
N ASP A 279 -21.48 18.97 -11.20
CA ASP A 279 -22.87 18.51 -10.97
C ASP A 279 -23.53 18.04 -12.27
N ILE A 280 -23.30 18.76 -13.38
CA ILE A 280 -23.79 18.37 -14.71
C ILE A 280 -23.15 17.05 -15.18
N ILE A 281 -21.83 16.89 -14.93
CA ILE A 281 -21.11 15.65 -15.28
C ILE A 281 -21.58 14.49 -14.41
N VAL A 282 -21.76 14.71 -13.10
CA VAL A 282 -22.32 13.69 -12.18
C VAL A 282 -23.71 13.24 -12.64
N ARG A 283 -24.60 14.19 -13.04
CA ARG A 283 -25.91 13.86 -13.58
C ARG A 283 -25.83 13.06 -14.87
N ALA A 284 -24.92 13.43 -15.78
CA ALA A 284 -24.68 12.71 -17.03
C ALA A 284 -24.16 11.28 -16.76
N CYS A 285 -23.24 11.12 -15.81
CA CYS A 285 -22.75 9.81 -15.39
C CYS A 285 -23.87 8.98 -14.75
N ALA A 286 -24.63 9.54 -13.82
CA ALA A 286 -25.73 8.82 -13.16
C ALA A 286 -26.72 8.25 -14.18
N LYS A 287 -27.12 9.04 -15.17
CA LYS A 287 -27.98 8.57 -16.24
C LYS A 287 -27.33 7.51 -17.14
N ALA A 288 -26.04 7.67 -17.46
CA ALA A 288 -25.31 6.69 -18.26
C ALA A 288 -25.13 5.34 -17.51
N LEU A 289 -24.96 5.37 -16.18
CA LEU A 289 -24.87 4.19 -15.33
C LEU A 289 -26.20 3.41 -15.28
N THR A 290 -27.32 4.12 -15.20
CA THR A 290 -28.66 3.49 -15.32
C THR A 290 -28.84 2.79 -16.66
N ASP A 291 -28.37 3.41 -17.76
CA ASP A 291 -28.45 2.83 -19.10
C ASP A 291 -27.48 1.66 -19.34
N MET A 292 -26.42 1.56 -18.53
CA MET A 292 -25.35 0.59 -18.69
C MET A 292 -24.94 -0.04 -17.34
N PRO A 293 -25.78 -0.96 -16.80
CA PRO A 293 -25.57 -1.56 -15.48
C PRO A 293 -24.21 -2.25 -15.28
N ILE A 294 -23.57 -2.73 -16.35
CA ILE A 294 -22.25 -3.37 -16.28
C ILE A 294 -21.16 -2.40 -15.77
N VAL A 295 -21.30 -1.09 -15.99
CA VAL A 295 -20.38 -0.08 -15.47
C VAL A 295 -20.73 0.30 -14.03
N ASN A 296 -21.98 0.05 -13.61
CA ASN A 296 -22.49 0.24 -12.25
C ASN A 296 -22.44 -1.07 -11.45
N ALA A 297 -21.31 -1.76 -11.49
CA ALA A 297 -21.13 -3.07 -10.89
C ALA A 297 -19.81 -3.14 -10.11
N SER A 298 -19.65 -4.14 -9.27
CA SER A 298 -18.44 -4.42 -8.49
C SER A 298 -17.99 -5.87 -8.64
N ALA A 299 -16.68 -6.15 -8.50
CA ALA A 299 -16.18 -7.52 -8.43
C ALA A 299 -16.25 -8.02 -6.99
N GLU A 300 -16.87 -9.17 -6.77
CA GLU A 300 -16.93 -9.86 -5.47
C GLU A 300 -16.46 -11.31 -5.64
N GLY A 301 -15.16 -11.52 -5.47
CA GLY A 301 -14.52 -12.82 -5.74
C GLY A 301 -14.64 -13.22 -7.21
N ASP A 302 -15.40 -14.27 -7.47
CA ASP A 302 -15.72 -14.81 -8.81
C ASP A 302 -17.06 -14.32 -9.37
N ARG A 303 -17.70 -13.33 -8.73
CA ARG A 303 -19.02 -12.82 -9.07
C ARG A 303 -18.97 -11.36 -9.47
N ILE A 304 -19.92 -10.93 -10.29
CA ILE A 304 -20.22 -9.54 -10.60
C ILE A 304 -21.46 -9.15 -9.81
N LEU A 305 -21.32 -8.17 -8.93
CA LEU A 305 -22.42 -7.58 -8.17
C LEU A 305 -22.93 -6.35 -8.93
N TYR A 306 -24.14 -6.43 -9.48
CA TYR A 306 -24.82 -5.30 -10.11
C TYR A 306 -25.57 -4.49 -9.06
N HIS A 307 -25.44 -3.16 -9.12
CA HIS A 307 -26.15 -2.26 -8.21
C HIS A 307 -27.42 -1.72 -8.89
N ASP A 308 -28.59 -1.90 -8.24
CA ASP A 308 -29.87 -1.39 -8.71
C ASP A 308 -30.09 0.09 -8.35
N TYR A 309 -29.10 0.74 -7.73
CA TYR A 309 -29.07 2.15 -7.37
C TYR A 309 -27.78 2.78 -7.91
N VAL A 310 -27.79 4.09 -8.09
CA VAL A 310 -26.62 4.83 -8.59
C VAL A 310 -26.15 5.84 -7.54
N ASN A 311 -25.06 5.54 -6.89
CA ASN A 311 -24.43 6.40 -5.90
C ASN A 311 -23.11 6.92 -6.45
N VAL A 312 -23.01 8.23 -6.67
CA VAL A 312 -21.83 8.82 -7.30
C VAL A 312 -20.95 9.52 -6.26
N GLY A 313 -19.74 8.98 -6.06
CA GLY A 313 -18.68 9.61 -5.29
C GLY A 313 -18.11 10.82 -6.02
N THR A 314 -17.81 11.89 -5.30
CA THR A 314 -17.15 13.08 -5.84
C THR A 314 -15.88 13.35 -5.06
N ALA A 315 -14.72 13.33 -5.74
CA ALA A 315 -13.44 13.57 -5.10
C ALA A 315 -13.30 15.03 -4.62
N VAL A 316 -13.03 15.21 -3.32
CA VAL A 316 -12.86 16.53 -2.68
C VAL A 316 -11.51 16.60 -1.99
N SER A 317 -10.71 17.60 -2.34
CA SER A 317 -9.43 17.87 -1.69
C SER A 317 -9.66 18.54 -0.34
N VAL A 318 -9.00 18.01 0.70
CA VAL A 318 -8.97 18.55 2.06
C VAL A 318 -7.50 18.73 2.50
N PRO A 319 -7.21 19.54 3.54
CA PRO A 319 -5.82 19.82 3.95
C PRO A 319 -4.97 18.56 4.19
N ASN A 320 -5.57 17.50 4.70
CA ASN A 320 -4.86 16.28 5.07
C ASN A 320 -4.92 15.16 4.01
N GLY A 321 -5.55 15.38 2.85
CA GLY A 321 -5.66 14.39 1.80
C GLY A 321 -6.80 14.60 0.81
N LEU A 322 -7.27 13.51 0.25
CA LEU A 322 -8.42 13.44 -0.66
C LEU A 322 -9.48 12.54 -0.04
N ILE A 323 -10.72 12.98 -0.07
CA ILE A 323 -11.88 12.23 0.39
C ILE A 323 -12.93 12.16 -0.71
N VAL A 324 -13.78 11.14 -0.68
CA VAL A 324 -14.77 10.88 -1.72
C VAL A 324 -16.16 10.74 -1.10
N PRO A 325 -16.81 11.87 -0.74
CA PRO A 325 -18.20 11.82 -0.30
C PRO A 325 -19.13 11.37 -1.44
N VAL A 326 -20.22 10.69 -1.08
CA VAL A 326 -21.10 9.98 -1.99
C VAL A 326 -22.47 10.65 -2.07
N ILE A 327 -22.88 11.01 -3.29
CA ILE A 327 -24.22 11.47 -3.61
C ILE A 327 -25.08 10.23 -3.84
N LYS A 328 -25.98 9.94 -2.91
CA LYS A 328 -26.90 8.79 -2.97
C LYS A 328 -28.00 9.04 -4.00
N ASP A 329 -28.43 7.95 -4.65
CA ASP A 329 -29.55 7.92 -5.60
C ASP A 329 -29.47 9.04 -6.66
N ALA A 330 -28.27 9.25 -7.22
CA ALA A 330 -27.97 10.32 -8.17
C ALA A 330 -28.77 10.21 -9.48
N ASP A 331 -29.29 9.05 -9.80
CA ASP A 331 -30.20 8.78 -10.93
C ASP A 331 -31.61 9.29 -10.67
N LEU A 332 -32.08 9.26 -9.42
CA LEU A 332 -33.44 9.65 -9.05
C LEU A 332 -33.59 11.15 -8.77
N ILE A 333 -32.51 11.80 -8.28
CA ILE A 333 -32.52 13.23 -7.99
C ILE A 333 -32.18 14.04 -9.24
N GLY A 334 -32.91 15.14 -9.49
CA GLY A 334 -32.63 16.05 -10.60
C GLY A 334 -31.34 16.84 -10.40
N LEU A 335 -30.91 17.58 -11.43
CA LEU A 335 -29.68 18.35 -11.42
C LEU A 335 -29.59 19.35 -10.23
N SER A 336 -30.72 20.00 -9.88
CA SER A 336 -30.77 20.89 -8.72
C SER A 336 -30.55 20.15 -7.39
N GLY A 337 -31.08 18.92 -7.27
CA GLY A 337 -30.89 18.07 -6.10
C GLY A 337 -29.43 17.61 -5.97
N ILE A 338 -28.81 17.20 -7.07
CA ILE A 338 -27.38 16.87 -7.11
C ILE A 338 -26.54 18.07 -6.67
N ALA A 339 -26.80 19.26 -7.21
CA ALA A 339 -26.06 20.47 -6.86
C ALA A 339 -26.19 20.83 -5.37
N ALA A 340 -27.40 20.71 -4.82
CA ALA A 340 -27.63 20.96 -3.38
C ALA A 340 -26.89 19.94 -2.50
N ARG A 341 -26.99 18.65 -2.83
CA ARG A 341 -26.31 17.58 -2.08
C ARG A 341 -24.79 17.66 -2.19
N SER A 342 -24.27 17.96 -3.38
CA SER A 342 -22.86 18.19 -3.62
C SER A 342 -22.32 19.34 -2.77
N ALA A 343 -23.03 20.48 -2.73
CA ALA A 343 -22.65 21.64 -1.92
C ALA A 343 -22.61 21.30 -0.42
N GLU A 344 -23.62 20.61 0.11
CA GLU A 344 -23.68 20.14 1.51
C GLU A 344 -22.49 19.22 1.84
N LEU A 345 -22.23 18.23 1.00
CA LEU A 345 -21.14 17.29 1.22
C LEU A 345 -19.76 17.96 1.16
N ILE A 346 -19.56 18.92 0.25
CA ILE A 346 -18.31 19.69 0.14
C ILE A 346 -18.10 20.57 1.39
N GLU A 347 -19.15 21.18 1.92
CA GLU A 347 -19.08 21.98 3.14
C GLU A 347 -18.73 21.10 4.34
N LYS A 348 -19.45 20.01 4.56
CA LYS A 348 -19.14 19.00 5.59
C LYS A 348 -17.70 18.46 5.48
N ALA A 349 -17.23 18.21 4.25
CA ALA A 349 -15.89 17.74 3.97
C ALA A 349 -14.82 18.74 4.46
N ARG A 350 -15.00 20.03 4.17
CA ARG A 350 -14.08 21.09 4.56
C ARG A 350 -14.05 21.32 6.07
N GLU A 351 -15.19 21.13 6.72
CA GLU A 351 -15.35 21.28 8.17
C GLU A 351 -14.98 20.01 8.96
N GLY A 352 -14.64 18.90 8.27
CA GLY A 352 -14.36 17.61 8.91
C GLY A 352 -15.57 16.94 9.56
N LYS A 353 -16.80 17.30 9.11
CA LYS A 353 -18.08 16.83 9.69
C LYS A 353 -18.76 15.74 8.88
N LEU A 354 -18.08 15.13 7.91
CA LEU A 354 -18.62 13.99 7.19
C LEU A 354 -18.79 12.78 8.11
N THR A 355 -19.92 12.11 7.97
CA THR A 355 -20.23 10.88 8.72
C THR A 355 -19.88 9.64 7.90
N ASP A 356 -19.80 8.48 8.55
CA ASP A 356 -19.56 7.20 7.88
C ASP A 356 -20.55 6.93 6.73
N ALA A 357 -21.80 7.33 6.90
CA ALA A 357 -22.83 7.24 5.86
C ALA A 357 -22.54 8.09 4.62
N ASP A 358 -21.77 9.15 4.75
CA ASP A 358 -21.43 10.05 3.64
C ASP A 358 -20.28 9.49 2.76
N TYR A 359 -19.50 8.50 3.24
CA TYR A 359 -18.38 7.89 2.51
C TYR A 359 -18.70 6.54 1.84
N HIS A 360 -19.70 5.82 2.36
CA HIS A 360 -19.92 4.43 1.97
C HIS A 360 -21.06 4.24 0.96
N GLY A 361 -20.97 3.14 0.21
CA GLY A 361 -21.97 2.71 -0.75
C GLY A 361 -21.91 3.47 -2.06
N GLY A 362 -20.75 4.06 -2.41
CA GLY A 362 -20.48 4.57 -3.76
C GLY A 362 -20.42 3.41 -4.76
N THR A 363 -20.94 3.64 -5.98
CA THR A 363 -20.91 2.68 -7.08
C THR A 363 -20.07 3.17 -8.26
N PHE A 364 -19.77 4.47 -8.29
CA PHE A 364 -18.96 5.12 -9.29
C PHE A 364 -18.39 6.43 -8.75
N THR A 365 -17.19 6.80 -9.14
CA THR A 365 -16.55 8.06 -8.69
C THR A 365 -16.30 9.02 -9.85
N VAL A 366 -16.51 10.31 -9.62
CA VAL A 366 -16.10 11.41 -10.49
C VAL A 366 -15.01 12.22 -9.81
N SER A 367 -13.84 12.33 -10.45
CA SER A 367 -12.71 13.12 -9.96
C SER A 367 -12.40 14.26 -10.93
N SER A 368 -12.52 15.51 -10.49
CA SER A 368 -12.28 16.69 -11.31
C SER A 368 -11.07 17.47 -10.84
N LEU A 369 -10.07 17.61 -11.71
CA LEU A 369 -8.87 18.41 -11.49
C LEU A 369 -8.75 19.59 -12.48
N GLY A 370 -9.82 19.91 -13.18
CA GLY A 370 -9.83 21.00 -14.16
C GLY A 370 -9.53 22.38 -13.56
N MET A 371 -9.76 22.57 -12.27
CA MET A 371 -9.41 23.79 -11.55
C MET A 371 -7.91 24.01 -11.38
N PHE A 372 -7.10 22.96 -11.54
CA PHE A 372 -5.64 22.99 -11.49
C PHE A 372 -5.00 23.10 -12.88
N ASP A 373 -5.77 23.45 -13.91
CA ASP A 373 -5.34 23.62 -15.30
C ASP A 373 -4.78 22.33 -15.96
N LEU A 374 -5.19 21.15 -15.45
CA LEU A 374 -4.83 19.87 -16.05
C LEU A 374 -5.70 19.56 -17.27
N ASP A 375 -5.07 19.21 -18.38
CA ASP A 375 -5.76 18.82 -19.62
C ASP A 375 -6.52 17.51 -19.44
N ASP A 376 -5.85 16.49 -18.91
CA ASP A 376 -6.39 15.19 -18.53
C ASP A 376 -5.52 14.50 -17.47
N PHE A 377 -6.01 13.41 -16.91
CA PHE A 377 -5.28 12.52 -16.03
C PHE A 377 -5.97 11.16 -15.92
N VAL A 378 -5.24 10.17 -15.45
CA VAL A 378 -5.75 8.82 -15.17
C VAL A 378 -5.89 8.66 -13.67
N ALA A 379 -7.11 8.40 -13.19
CA ALA A 379 -7.40 8.16 -11.79
C ALA A 379 -7.25 6.67 -11.44
N ILE A 380 -6.94 6.36 -10.18
CA ILE A 380 -7.00 5.01 -9.63
C ILE A 380 -8.44 4.75 -9.20
N ILE A 381 -8.97 3.56 -9.50
CA ILE A 381 -10.33 3.15 -9.12
C ILE A 381 -10.44 3.15 -7.59
N ASN A 382 -11.56 3.67 -7.09
CA ASN A 382 -11.87 3.68 -5.67
C ASN A 382 -12.61 2.39 -5.27
N PRO A 383 -12.00 1.44 -4.56
CA PRO A 383 -12.69 0.19 -4.21
C PRO A 383 -13.92 0.44 -3.31
N PRO A 384 -15.00 -0.35 -3.45
CA PRO A 384 -15.19 -1.53 -4.30
C PRO A 384 -15.75 -1.23 -5.71
N GLU A 385 -15.72 0.01 -6.16
CA GLU A 385 -16.21 0.42 -7.49
C GLU A 385 -15.40 -0.22 -8.62
N SER A 386 -16.00 -0.36 -9.80
CA SER A 386 -15.32 -0.88 -11.01
C SER A 386 -14.83 0.20 -11.94
N ALA A 387 -15.22 1.47 -11.74
CA ALA A 387 -14.84 2.54 -12.64
C ALA A 387 -14.82 3.92 -11.94
N ILE A 388 -13.97 4.81 -12.48
CA ILE A 388 -13.84 6.20 -12.07
C ILE A 388 -13.64 7.09 -13.28
N LEU A 389 -14.33 8.23 -13.32
CA LEU A 389 -14.21 9.23 -14.38
C LEU A 389 -13.33 10.38 -13.91
N ALA A 390 -12.19 10.57 -14.57
CA ALA A 390 -11.34 11.74 -14.43
C ALA A 390 -11.79 12.85 -15.40
N VAL A 391 -11.91 14.08 -14.89
CA VAL A 391 -12.40 15.24 -15.62
C VAL A 391 -11.28 16.29 -15.68
N GLY A 392 -10.82 16.61 -16.88
CA GLY A 392 -9.85 17.66 -17.15
C GLY A 392 -10.46 19.06 -17.18
N LYS A 393 -9.64 20.05 -17.55
CA LYS A 393 -10.11 21.43 -17.68
C LYS A 393 -11.05 21.60 -18.90
N ILE A 394 -11.90 22.61 -18.81
CA ILE A 394 -12.67 23.10 -19.96
C ILE A 394 -11.86 24.22 -20.60
N ALA A 395 -11.29 23.98 -21.79
CA ALA A 395 -10.45 24.91 -22.51
C ALA A 395 -11.02 25.27 -23.88
N LYS A 396 -10.81 26.53 -24.32
CA LYS A 396 -11.12 26.92 -25.70
C LYS A 396 -10.09 26.29 -26.65
N THR A 397 -10.60 25.48 -27.57
CA THR A 397 -9.76 24.71 -28.50
C THR A 397 -10.27 24.90 -29.93
N PRO A 398 -9.39 25.14 -30.92
CA PRO A 398 -9.78 25.10 -32.32
C PRO A 398 -10.10 23.67 -32.72
N VAL A 399 -11.28 23.47 -33.30
CA VAL A 399 -11.75 22.16 -33.77
C VAL A 399 -12.29 22.31 -35.18
N VAL A 400 -12.17 21.25 -35.98
CA VAL A 400 -12.81 21.18 -37.28
C VAL A 400 -14.29 20.82 -37.04
N VAL A 401 -15.17 21.59 -37.63
CA VAL A 401 -16.64 21.34 -37.66
C VAL A 401 -17.11 21.38 -39.10
N THR A 402 -18.03 20.49 -39.46
CA THR A 402 -18.67 20.52 -40.76
C THR A 402 -19.91 21.43 -40.68
N ASN A 403 -19.97 22.47 -41.51
CA ASN A 403 -21.08 23.42 -41.54
C ASN A 403 -22.33 22.81 -42.22
N ALA A 404 -23.39 23.60 -42.33
CA ALA A 404 -24.65 23.13 -42.91
C ALA A 404 -24.54 22.80 -44.41
N GLU A 405 -23.58 23.38 -45.09
CA GLU A 405 -23.27 23.16 -46.52
C GLU A 405 -22.39 21.93 -46.75
N GLY A 406 -21.93 21.27 -45.67
CA GLY A 406 -21.08 20.07 -45.71
C GLY A 406 -19.60 20.40 -45.87
N GLU A 407 -19.17 21.64 -45.64
CA GLU A 407 -17.77 22.09 -45.72
C GLU A 407 -17.13 22.10 -44.32
N ASP A 408 -15.87 21.75 -44.27
CA ASP A 408 -15.10 21.78 -43.00
C ASP A 408 -14.59 23.19 -42.72
N GLU A 409 -14.87 23.68 -41.53
CA GLU A 409 -14.37 24.97 -41.04
C GLU A 409 -13.75 24.83 -39.63
N ILE A 410 -12.88 25.77 -39.26
CA ILE A 410 -12.28 25.82 -37.94
C ILE A 410 -13.18 26.66 -37.02
N ALA A 411 -13.71 26.04 -36.00
CA ALA A 411 -14.47 26.69 -34.94
C ALA A 411 -13.71 26.63 -33.60
N ILE A 412 -13.87 27.67 -32.77
CA ILE A 412 -13.38 27.66 -31.38
C ILE A 412 -14.48 27.14 -30.47
N LYS A 413 -14.27 25.97 -29.88
CA LYS A 413 -15.20 25.36 -28.94
C LYS A 413 -14.60 25.15 -27.54
N SER A 414 -15.46 25.08 -26.53
CA SER A 414 -15.06 24.76 -25.16
C SER A 414 -14.97 23.24 -25.00
N MET A 415 -13.77 22.69 -25.06
CA MET A 415 -13.51 21.26 -25.03
C MET A 415 -13.06 20.82 -23.64
N CYS A 416 -13.45 19.60 -23.23
CA CYS A 416 -13.04 18.96 -22.00
C CYS A 416 -12.64 17.50 -22.30
N ALA A 417 -11.51 17.06 -21.73
CA ALA A 417 -11.13 15.66 -21.77
C ALA A 417 -11.78 14.90 -20.58
N LEU A 418 -12.37 13.76 -20.90
CA LEU A 418 -12.87 12.79 -19.94
C LEU A 418 -12.06 11.51 -20.07
N CYS A 419 -11.52 11.00 -18.98
CA CYS A 419 -10.77 9.76 -18.94
C CYS A 419 -11.43 8.79 -17.97
N LEU A 420 -11.92 7.66 -18.48
CA LEU A 420 -12.52 6.59 -17.69
C LEU A 420 -11.44 5.56 -17.37
N SER A 421 -11.14 5.36 -16.09
CA SER A 421 -10.42 4.17 -15.63
C SER A 421 -11.43 3.13 -15.20
N TYR A 422 -11.24 1.87 -15.60
CA TYR A 422 -12.17 0.80 -15.33
C TYR A 422 -11.46 -0.55 -15.15
N ASP A 423 -12.13 -1.46 -14.45
CA ASP A 423 -11.63 -2.81 -14.20
C ASP A 423 -12.01 -3.72 -15.37
N HIS A 424 -11.00 -4.16 -16.14
CA HIS A 424 -11.20 -4.98 -17.32
C HIS A 424 -11.60 -6.44 -17.02
N ARG A 425 -11.68 -6.81 -15.75
CA ARG A 425 -12.29 -8.09 -15.35
C ARG A 425 -13.81 -8.08 -15.48
N ILE A 426 -14.45 -6.88 -15.43
CA ILE A 426 -15.91 -6.68 -15.46
C ILE A 426 -16.31 -5.95 -16.72
N ILE A 427 -15.61 -4.88 -17.08
CA ILE A 427 -15.97 -3.95 -18.14
C ILE A 427 -15.05 -4.15 -19.32
N ASP A 428 -15.59 -4.56 -20.45
CA ASP A 428 -14.82 -4.68 -21.69
C ASP A 428 -14.58 -3.31 -22.34
N GLY A 429 -13.53 -3.22 -23.17
CA GLY A 429 -13.16 -1.98 -23.85
C GLY A 429 -14.30 -1.37 -24.70
N ALA A 430 -15.12 -2.20 -25.36
CA ALA A 430 -16.26 -1.74 -26.13
C ALA A 430 -17.36 -1.13 -25.23
N GLU A 431 -17.61 -1.73 -24.05
CA GLU A 431 -18.61 -1.21 -23.10
C GLU A 431 -18.13 0.10 -22.47
N ALA A 432 -16.85 0.20 -22.11
CA ALA A 432 -16.24 1.43 -21.62
C ALA A 432 -16.33 2.58 -22.66
N ALA A 433 -16.08 2.27 -23.93
CA ALA A 433 -16.20 3.24 -25.02
C ALA A 433 -17.66 3.70 -25.23
N LYS A 434 -18.64 2.78 -25.22
CA LYS A 434 -20.06 3.09 -25.30
C LYS A 434 -20.53 3.96 -24.13
N PHE A 435 -20.05 3.66 -22.91
CA PHE A 435 -20.35 4.47 -21.72
C PHE A 435 -19.86 5.91 -21.90
N LEU A 436 -18.60 6.11 -22.29
CA LEU A 436 -18.06 7.44 -22.57
C LEU A 436 -18.83 8.17 -23.68
N GLN A 437 -19.24 7.46 -24.73
CA GLN A 437 -20.08 8.04 -25.78
C GLN A 437 -21.43 8.49 -25.25
N LYS A 438 -22.07 7.72 -24.36
CA LYS A 438 -23.33 8.13 -23.71
C LYS A 438 -23.14 9.37 -22.85
N VAL A 439 -22.10 9.41 -21.98
CA VAL A 439 -21.78 10.59 -21.17
C VAL A 439 -21.54 11.81 -22.07
N LYS A 440 -20.76 11.66 -23.16
CA LYS A 440 -20.55 12.70 -24.17
C LYS A 440 -21.87 13.18 -24.76
N ASN A 441 -22.73 12.26 -25.18
CA ASN A 441 -24.02 12.60 -25.77
C ASN A 441 -24.90 13.41 -24.78
N TYR A 442 -24.95 13.02 -23.51
CA TYR A 442 -25.70 13.74 -22.48
C TYR A 442 -25.14 15.14 -22.21
N LEU A 443 -23.84 15.32 -22.22
CA LEU A 443 -23.21 16.62 -22.03
C LEU A 443 -23.38 17.56 -23.23
N GLN A 444 -23.44 17.01 -24.44
CA GLN A 444 -23.69 17.75 -25.67
C GLN A 444 -25.17 18.01 -25.92
N ASN A 445 -26.06 17.21 -25.34
CA ASN A 445 -27.53 17.31 -25.46
C ASN A 445 -28.17 17.34 -24.05
N PRO A 446 -27.93 18.39 -23.24
CA PRO A 446 -28.31 18.40 -21.84
C PRO A 446 -29.83 18.39 -21.59
N VAL A 447 -30.66 18.59 -22.58
CA VAL A 447 -32.13 18.37 -22.52
C VAL A 447 -32.45 16.93 -22.09
N LEU A 448 -31.56 15.96 -22.37
CA LEU A 448 -31.71 14.57 -21.97
C LEU A 448 -31.43 14.33 -20.47
N LEU A 449 -30.91 15.33 -19.77
CA LEU A 449 -30.58 15.28 -18.33
C LEU A 449 -31.70 15.81 -17.42
N ILE A 450 -32.71 16.43 -17.99
CA ILE A 450 -33.83 17.08 -17.30
C ILE A 450 -34.91 16.06 -17.00
#